data_6f6500d9b6b7c293b088e387fc769612
#
_entry.id   6f6500d9b6b7c293b088e387fc769612
#
_cell.length_a   1.000
_cell.length_b   1.000
_cell.length_c   1.000
_cell.angle_alpha   90.00
_cell.angle_beta   90.00
_cell.angle_gamma   90.00
#
_symmetry.space_group_name_H-M   'P 1'
#
loop_
_entity.id
_entity.type
_entity.pdbx_description
1 polymer ?
#
loop_
_entity_poly.entity_id
_entity_poly.type
_entity_poly.pdbx_seq_one_letter_code
_entity_poly.pdbx_strand_id
1 'polypeptide(L)'
;MRCKLSTILTVFIIITGFAVTHAQSVLAQGYIPTRITKAIELLENDQPIYYTQVNGGGYDEGKAMAQTWADYITYNMEHSPFNTSELRAFMQGLVDGGPTKSGHRTPTVIAVLPFGGVNEAVMMANYWMVEQVLGAGVHGVLLAHARDPDVVEILVQSARYPHTPYAEGLPEGLRGNGGQGFAARIWGVSNQEYQRLAEPWPLNPGGEILIGLKIEDRHALENSEASTAVPGVGFSEWGPGDMRMSYDADSGTAQVLIDARARVLAATKAAGIPFLNTVNTRNIEAMIDEGVRIGANPGAEVADQGRRYTNRRMPW
;
A
#
# COMPACT_ATOMS: atom_id res chain seq x y z
N MET A 1 43.64 -30.26 -66.77
CA MET A 1 42.29 -29.86 -66.44
C MET A 1 42.19 -29.77 -64.95
N ARG A 2 42.02 -28.56 -64.40
CA ARG A 2 41.99 -28.29 -62.95
C ARG A 2 40.48 -28.19 -62.50
N CYS A 3 40.11 -29.08 -61.65
CA CYS A 3 38.80 -29.05 -61.01
C CYS A 3 38.88 -28.15 -59.75
N LYS A 4 38.08 -27.10 -59.67
CA LYS A 4 37.95 -26.23 -58.49
C LYS A 4 36.79 -26.77 -57.59
N LEU A 5 37.17 -27.21 -56.39
CA LEU A 5 36.20 -27.46 -55.35
C LEU A 5 35.79 -26.12 -54.71
N SER A 6 34.53 -25.80 -54.74
CA SER A 6 33.97 -24.64 -54.05
C SER A 6 33.46 -25.06 -52.66
N THR A 7 34.05 -24.48 -51.64
CA THR A 7 33.69 -24.70 -50.24
C THR A 7 32.48 -23.83 -49.90
N ILE A 8 31.34 -24.46 -49.63
CA ILE A 8 30.18 -23.78 -49.06
C ILE A 8 30.32 -23.82 -47.53
N LEU A 9 30.60 -22.66 -46.94
CA LEU A 9 30.64 -22.48 -45.49
C LEU A 9 29.22 -22.15 -45.02
N THR A 10 28.60 -23.07 -44.31
CA THR A 10 27.30 -22.91 -43.74
C THR A 10 27.41 -22.03 -42.49
N VAL A 11 26.78 -20.86 -42.54
CA VAL A 11 26.61 -20.01 -41.38
C VAL A 11 25.29 -20.38 -40.72
N PHE A 12 25.33 -21.19 -39.69
CA PHE A 12 24.27 -21.38 -38.73
C PHE A 12 24.82 -20.94 -37.38
N ILE A 13 24.40 -19.83 -36.85
CA ILE A 13 24.36 -19.49 -35.40
C ILE A 13 23.82 -18.06 -35.29
N ILE A 14 22.95 -17.90 -34.26
CA ILE A 14 22.43 -16.65 -33.68
C ILE A 14 21.01 -16.24 -34.19
N ILE A 15 19.98 -16.98 -33.77
CA ILE A 15 18.60 -16.47 -33.64
C ILE A 15 17.93 -17.05 -32.38
N THR A 16 18.55 -17.11 -31.23
CA THR A 16 17.86 -17.54 -29.99
C THR A 16 18.00 -16.56 -28.82
N GLY A 17 18.80 -15.51 -28.95
CA GLY A 17 19.04 -14.55 -27.86
C GLY A 17 18.15 -13.29 -27.86
N PHE A 18 17.51 -12.96 -28.98
CA PHE A 18 16.78 -11.69 -29.13
C PHE A 18 15.27 -11.76 -28.83
N ALA A 19 14.68 -12.94 -28.77
CA ALA A 19 13.23 -13.07 -28.59
C ALA A 19 12.75 -12.82 -27.14
N VAL A 20 13.59 -13.12 -26.14
CA VAL A 20 13.19 -12.97 -24.73
C VAL A 20 13.22 -11.52 -24.26
N THR A 21 14.18 -10.74 -24.73
CA THR A 21 14.29 -9.31 -24.38
C THR A 21 13.24 -8.44 -25.07
N HIS A 22 12.76 -8.83 -26.27
CA HIS A 22 11.72 -8.10 -26.98
C HIS A 22 10.31 -8.37 -26.40
N ALA A 23 10.06 -9.56 -25.85
CA ALA A 23 8.76 -9.87 -25.25
C ALA A 23 8.50 -9.05 -23.95
N GLN A 24 9.54 -8.80 -23.14
CA GLN A 24 9.39 -7.95 -21.94
C GLN A 24 9.21 -6.47 -22.28
N SER A 25 9.84 -5.97 -23.34
CA SER A 25 9.69 -4.57 -23.77
C SER A 25 8.35 -4.28 -24.44
N VAL A 26 7.75 -5.26 -25.09
CA VAL A 26 6.44 -5.10 -25.78
C VAL A 26 5.28 -5.12 -24.78
N LEU A 27 5.39 -5.84 -23.67
CA LEU A 27 4.36 -5.83 -22.61
C LEU A 27 4.37 -4.51 -21.82
N ALA A 28 5.52 -3.85 -21.69
CA ALA A 28 5.62 -2.56 -20.98
C ALA A 28 5.05 -1.38 -21.78
N GLN A 29 4.95 -1.45 -23.09
CA GLN A 29 4.47 -0.35 -23.95
C GLN A 29 2.94 -0.23 -24.06
N GLY A 30 2.17 -1.14 -23.48
CA GLY A 30 0.71 -1.17 -23.62
C GLY A 30 -0.10 -1.06 -22.33
N TYR A 31 0.53 -1.00 -21.15
CA TYR A 31 -0.22 -0.90 -19.91
C TYR A 31 -0.64 0.57 -19.65
N ILE A 32 -1.94 0.76 -19.43
CA ILE A 32 -2.50 2.07 -19.09
C ILE A 32 -3.14 1.94 -17.70
N PRO A 33 -2.68 2.71 -16.70
CA PRO A 33 -3.30 2.72 -15.38
C PRO A 33 -4.79 3.07 -15.45
N THR A 34 -5.60 2.34 -14.71
CA THR A 34 -7.04 2.60 -14.57
C THR A 34 -7.36 3.33 -13.26
N ARG A 35 -6.36 3.42 -12.36
CA ARG A 35 -6.43 4.08 -11.07
C ARG A 35 -5.29 5.09 -10.91
N ILE A 36 -5.46 6.06 -10.01
CA ILE A 36 -4.37 6.89 -9.50
C ILE A 36 -3.49 6.05 -8.57
N THR A 37 -4.13 5.27 -7.70
CA THR A 37 -3.47 4.48 -6.66
C THR A 37 -3.14 3.07 -7.13
N LYS A 38 -1.87 2.85 -7.51
CA LYS A 38 -1.37 1.55 -8.00
C LYS A 38 -1.72 0.38 -7.06
N ALA A 39 -1.64 0.60 -5.73
CA ALA A 39 -1.94 -0.43 -4.76
C ALA A 39 -3.41 -0.88 -4.85
N ILE A 40 -4.35 0.06 -4.97
CA ILE A 40 -5.78 -0.26 -5.12
C ILE A 40 -6.01 -1.02 -6.43
N GLU A 41 -5.43 -0.57 -7.54
CA GLU A 41 -5.57 -1.25 -8.83
C GLU A 41 -5.11 -2.71 -8.79
N LEU A 42 -4.04 -2.99 -8.06
CA LEU A 42 -3.54 -4.34 -7.87
C LEU A 42 -4.46 -5.17 -6.97
N LEU A 43 -4.89 -4.61 -5.83
CA LEU A 43 -5.75 -5.31 -4.88
C LEU A 43 -7.14 -5.63 -5.45
N GLU A 44 -7.72 -4.76 -6.27
CA GLU A 44 -8.97 -5.03 -7.01
C GLU A 44 -8.86 -6.22 -7.97
N ASN A 45 -7.67 -6.46 -8.48
CA ASN A 45 -7.36 -7.59 -9.36
C ASN A 45 -6.81 -8.80 -8.59
N ASP A 46 -7.02 -8.87 -7.28
CA ASP A 46 -6.53 -9.92 -6.37
C ASP A 46 -5.01 -10.15 -6.48
N GLN A 47 -4.25 -9.09 -6.84
CA GLN A 47 -2.80 -9.17 -6.93
C GLN A 47 -2.16 -8.73 -5.62
N PRO A 48 -1.28 -9.55 -5.03
CA PRO A 48 -0.51 -9.17 -3.85
C PRO A 48 0.37 -7.94 -4.15
N ILE A 49 0.47 -7.04 -3.18
CA ILE A 49 1.34 -5.86 -3.26
C ILE A 49 2.49 -5.95 -2.25
N TYR A 50 3.58 -5.27 -2.57
CA TYR A 50 4.81 -5.30 -1.76
C TYR A 50 5.31 -3.89 -1.53
N TYR A 51 5.78 -3.61 -0.32
CA TYR A 51 6.23 -2.28 0.02
C TYR A 51 7.70 -2.20 0.42
N THR A 52 8.22 -1.00 0.30
CA THR A 52 9.44 -0.55 0.95
C THR A 52 9.10 0.57 1.94
N GLN A 53 9.96 0.80 2.94
CA GLN A 53 9.71 1.80 3.97
C GLN A 53 10.77 2.89 3.92
N VAL A 54 10.32 4.13 4.19
CA VAL A 54 11.19 5.27 4.51
C VAL A 54 10.80 5.83 5.89
N ASN A 55 11.80 6.27 6.64
CA ASN A 55 11.61 6.85 7.97
C ASN A 55 11.82 8.37 7.93
N GLY A 56 11.01 9.06 7.12
CA GLY A 56 11.20 10.46 6.77
C GLY A 56 11.88 10.62 5.41
N GLY A 57 12.38 11.82 5.12
CA GLY A 57 12.99 12.17 3.84
C GLY A 57 12.15 13.16 3.05
N GLY A 58 12.82 14.09 2.38
CA GLY A 58 12.22 15.15 1.60
C GLY A 58 12.30 14.92 0.09
N TYR A 59 12.50 16.01 -0.65
CA TYR A 59 12.45 16.02 -2.10
C TYR A 59 13.42 15.04 -2.77
N ASP A 60 14.69 15.03 -2.36
CA ASP A 60 15.72 14.19 -3.00
C ASP A 60 15.44 12.70 -2.75
N GLU A 61 15.00 12.33 -1.55
CA GLU A 61 14.59 10.97 -1.23
C GLU A 61 13.38 10.56 -2.08
N GLY A 62 12.35 11.40 -2.16
CA GLY A 62 11.19 11.15 -3.01
C GLY A 62 11.57 10.95 -4.47
N LYS A 63 12.46 11.80 -5.00
CA LYS A 63 12.93 11.67 -6.38
C LYS A 63 13.71 10.37 -6.64
N ALA A 64 14.54 9.95 -5.68
CA ALA A 64 15.25 8.68 -5.75
C ALA A 64 14.30 7.47 -5.70
N MET A 65 13.21 7.59 -4.93
CA MET A 65 12.23 6.51 -4.74
C MET A 65 11.18 6.41 -5.86
N ALA A 66 11.10 7.37 -6.78
CA ALA A 66 10.08 7.38 -7.85
C ALA A 66 10.08 6.10 -8.71
N GLN A 67 11.24 5.50 -8.93
CA GLN A 67 11.43 4.26 -9.69
C GLN A 67 11.65 3.03 -8.79
N THR A 68 11.10 3.05 -7.58
CA THR A 68 11.21 1.93 -6.64
C THR A 68 10.69 0.63 -7.24
N TRP A 69 11.27 -0.49 -6.83
CA TRP A 69 10.77 -1.84 -7.13
C TRP A 69 9.41 -2.11 -6.45
N ALA A 70 9.10 -1.39 -5.35
CA ALA A 70 7.93 -1.64 -4.53
C ALA A 70 6.63 -1.16 -5.23
N ASP A 71 5.52 -1.76 -4.88
CA ASP A 71 4.20 -1.35 -5.35
C ASP A 71 3.71 -0.12 -4.58
N TYR A 72 4.10 -0.02 -3.30
CA TYR A 72 3.90 1.18 -2.51
C TYR A 72 5.07 1.46 -1.55
N ILE A 73 5.13 2.68 -1.07
CA ILE A 73 6.08 3.15 -0.08
C ILE A 73 5.33 3.40 1.22
N THR A 74 5.77 2.81 2.31
CA THR A 74 5.35 3.19 3.64
C THR A 74 6.18 4.38 4.11
N TYR A 75 5.55 5.53 4.32
CA TYR A 75 6.19 6.70 4.91
C TYR A 75 5.91 6.70 6.41
N ASN A 76 6.92 6.30 7.19
CA ASN A 76 6.75 6.07 8.62
C ASN A 76 6.88 7.38 9.40
N MET A 77 5.81 7.79 10.09
CA MET A 77 5.79 8.89 11.05
C MET A 77 5.43 8.42 12.47
N GLU A 78 5.21 7.13 12.67
CA GLU A 78 5.01 6.55 14.00
C GLU A 78 6.31 6.57 14.82
N HIS A 79 7.42 6.21 14.17
CA HIS A 79 8.74 6.14 14.79
C HIS A 79 9.72 7.17 14.22
N SER A 80 9.20 8.22 13.59
CA SER A 80 9.96 9.31 12.99
C SER A 80 9.27 10.65 13.27
N PRO A 81 9.94 11.78 13.13
CA PRO A 81 9.31 13.09 13.36
C PRO A 81 8.09 13.32 12.48
N PHE A 82 7.00 13.81 13.06
CA PHE A 82 5.86 14.30 12.31
C PHE A 82 6.22 15.60 11.59
N ASN A 83 6.48 15.51 10.28
CA ASN A 83 6.89 16.64 9.45
C ASN A 83 6.16 16.61 8.09
N THR A 84 5.01 17.27 8.03
CA THR A 84 4.19 17.34 6.81
C THR A 84 4.83 18.19 5.71
N SER A 85 5.72 19.12 6.03
CA SER A 85 6.46 19.88 5.01
C SER A 85 7.47 19.00 4.28
N GLU A 86 8.16 18.13 5.00
CA GLU A 86 9.08 17.14 4.44
C GLU A 86 8.32 16.10 3.62
N LEU A 87 7.19 15.60 4.12
CA LEU A 87 6.31 14.69 3.38
C LEU A 87 5.81 15.31 2.06
N ARG A 88 5.43 16.60 2.06
CA ARG A 88 5.06 17.30 0.81
C ARG A 88 6.23 17.38 -0.17
N ALA A 89 7.42 17.68 0.32
CA ALA A 89 8.62 17.69 -0.51
C ALA A 89 8.93 16.30 -1.07
N PHE A 90 8.78 15.25 -0.28
CA PHE A 90 8.90 13.86 -0.71
C PHE A 90 7.91 13.51 -1.84
N MET A 91 6.62 13.83 -1.67
CA MET A 91 5.60 13.59 -2.70
C MET A 91 5.87 14.36 -3.99
N GLN A 92 6.37 15.60 -3.90
CA GLN A 92 6.82 16.36 -5.08
C GLN A 92 8.03 15.70 -5.76
N GLY A 93 8.98 15.21 -4.97
CA GLY A 93 10.13 14.47 -5.48
C GLY A 93 9.73 13.23 -6.26
N LEU A 94 8.74 12.46 -5.77
CA LEU A 94 8.18 11.31 -6.51
C LEU A 94 7.62 11.72 -7.88
N VAL A 95 6.86 12.82 -7.95
CA VAL A 95 6.32 13.33 -9.22
C VAL A 95 7.44 13.71 -10.18
N ASP A 96 8.46 14.42 -9.70
CA ASP A 96 9.56 14.93 -10.54
C ASP A 96 10.56 13.83 -10.92
N GLY A 97 10.56 12.71 -10.20
CA GLY A 97 11.30 11.49 -10.55
C GLY A 97 10.69 10.69 -11.71
N GLY A 98 9.49 11.06 -12.11
CA GLY A 98 8.77 10.51 -13.26
C GLY A 98 7.90 9.30 -12.93
N PRO A 99 7.09 8.86 -13.90
CA PRO A 99 6.10 7.81 -13.68
C PRO A 99 6.77 6.47 -13.38
N THR A 100 6.04 5.60 -12.68
CA THR A 100 6.44 4.21 -12.43
C THR A 100 6.51 3.40 -13.72
N LYS A 101 7.11 2.22 -13.69
CA LYS A 101 7.15 1.28 -14.84
C LYS A 101 5.75 0.90 -15.34
N SER A 102 4.75 0.89 -14.47
CA SER A 102 3.35 0.65 -14.83
C SER A 102 2.62 1.90 -15.34
N GLY A 103 3.28 3.05 -15.45
CA GLY A 103 2.71 4.29 -15.96
C GLY A 103 1.93 5.11 -14.93
N HIS A 104 1.81 4.67 -13.68
CA HIS A 104 1.24 5.50 -12.61
C HIS A 104 2.13 6.72 -12.37
N ARG A 105 1.51 7.86 -12.09
CA ARG A 105 2.21 9.13 -11.89
C ARG A 105 3.26 9.09 -10.79
N THR A 106 2.98 8.37 -9.71
CA THR A 106 3.90 8.08 -8.59
C THR A 106 3.69 6.66 -8.10
N PRO A 107 4.65 6.07 -7.36
CA PRO A 107 4.33 4.95 -6.49
C PRO A 107 3.21 5.33 -5.52
N THR A 108 2.39 4.38 -5.09
CA THR A 108 1.48 4.59 -3.97
C THR A 108 2.29 4.94 -2.72
N VAL A 109 1.82 5.90 -1.92
CA VAL A 109 2.39 6.21 -0.60
C VAL A 109 1.32 6.04 0.47
N ILE A 110 1.60 5.22 1.48
CA ILE A 110 0.78 5.05 2.68
C ILE A 110 1.58 5.58 3.86
N ALA A 111 1.05 6.55 4.57
CA ALA A 111 1.72 7.13 5.73
C ALA A 111 1.28 6.42 7.02
N VAL A 112 2.24 5.95 7.81
CA VAL A 112 1.95 5.50 9.18
C VAL A 112 1.76 6.74 10.04
N LEU A 113 0.61 6.84 10.70
CA LEU A 113 0.25 8.02 11.49
C LEU A 113 1.13 8.16 12.74
N PRO A 114 1.41 9.40 13.19
CA PRO A 114 2.31 9.65 14.33
C PRO A 114 1.65 9.40 15.69
N PHE A 115 0.44 8.87 15.72
CA PHE A 115 -0.32 8.56 16.93
C PHE A 115 -1.04 7.22 16.78
N GLY A 116 -1.27 6.55 17.91
CA GLY A 116 -2.01 5.28 17.94
C GLY A 116 -3.50 5.45 18.21
N GLY A 117 -4.30 4.53 17.70
CA GLY A 117 -5.74 4.46 17.90
C GLY A 117 -6.13 3.85 19.25
N VAL A 118 -5.62 4.41 20.35
CA VAL A 118 -5.76 3.83 21.70
C VAL A 118 -7.12 4.09 22.35
N ASN A 119 -7.81 5.19 22.00
CA ASN A 119 -9.17 5.51 22.41
C ASN A 119 -9.71 6.72 21.61
N GLU A 120 -11.03 6.97 21.70
CA GLU A 120 -11.70 8.07 21.00
C GLU A 120 -11.13 9.46 21.33
N ALA A 121 -10.80 9.72 22.60
CA ALA A 121 -10.28 11.03 23.01
C ALA A 121 -8.95 11.35 22.32
N VAL A 122 -8.06 10.35 22.19
CA VAL A 122 -6.82 10.49 21.45
C VAL A 122 -7.10 10.71 19.97
N MET A 123 -8.02 9.94 19.38
CA MET A 123 -8.38 10.08 17.98
C MET A 123 -8.98 11.46 17.68
N MET A 124 -9.95 11.92 18.47
CA MET A 124 -10.58 13.23 18.31
C MET A 124 -9.61 14.40 18.56
N ALA A 125 -8.61 14.25 19.41
CA ALA A 125 -7.57 15.27 19.60
C ALA A 125 -6.59 15.36 18.43
N ASN A 126 -6.44 14.28 17.59
CA ASN A 126 -5.40 14.15 16.58
C ASN A 126 -5.93 13.94 15.15
N TYR A 127 -7.24 13.87 14.91
CA TYR A 127 -7.78 13.63 13.57
C TYR A 127 -7.30 14.63 12.50
N TRP A 128 -7.01 15.86 12.90
CA TRP A 128 -6.45 16.89 12.02
C TRP A 128 -5.09 16.51 11.41
N MET A 129 -4.33 15.59 12.06
CA MET A 129 -3.09 15.06 11.49
C MET A 129 -3.38 14.19 10.27
N VAL A 130 -4.48 13.42 10.28
CA VAL A 130 -4.93 12.65 9.11
C VAL A 130 -5.19 13.58 7.93
N GLU A 131 -5.88 14.72 8.16
CA GLU A 131 -6.13 15.72 7.13
C GLU A 131 -4.84 16.32 6.56
N GLN A 132 -3.88 16.67 7.46
CA GLN A 132 -2.58 17.23 7.05
C GLN A 132 -1.77 16.22 6.21
N VAL A 133 -1.77 14.96 6.59
CA VAL A 133 -1.07 13.88 5.90
C VAL A 133 -1.69 13.64 4.53
N LEU A 134 -3.01 13.48 4.44
CA LEU A 134 -3.71 13.32 3.16
C LEU A 134 -3.58 14.58 2.28
N GLY A 135 -3.55 15.77 2.88
CA GLY A 135 -3.30 17.05 2.20
C GLY A 135 -1.88 17.16 1.61
N ALA A 136 -0.94 16.31 2.01
CA ALA A 136 0.36 16.15 1.36
C ALA A 136 0.32 15.33 0.07
N GLY A 137 -0.82 14.71 -0.26
CA GLY A 137 -1.02 13.98 -1.51
C GLY A 137 -0.68 12.50 -1.43
N VAL A 138 -0.53 11.92 -0.23
CA VAL A 138 -0.40 10.46 -0.05
C VAL A 138 -1.69 9.74 -0.45
N HIS A 139 -1.60 8.44 -0.68
CA HIS A 139 -2.69 7.61 -1.19
C HIS A 139 -3.33 6.75 -0.10
N GLY A 140 -2.89 6.90 1.14
CA GLY A 140 -3.45 6.16 2.26
C GLY A 140 -2.80 6.49 3.59
N VAL A 141 -3.40 5.98 4.64
CA VAL A 141 -2.91 6.08 6.01
C VAL A 141 -3.00 4.73 6.71
N LEU A 142 -2.11 4.50 7.67
CA LEU A 142 -2.07 3.31 8.51
C LEU A 142 -2.08 3.76 9.97
N LEU A 143 -3.08 3.29 10.73
CA LEU A 143 -3.24 3.59 12.14
C LEU A 143 -2.66 2.46 13.00
N ALA A 144 -1.66 2.75 13.81
CA ALA A 144 -1.12 1.86 14.82
C ALA A 144 -2.10 1.68 15.99
N HIS A 145 -2.03 0.55 16.69
CA HIS A 145 -2.84 0.28 17.89
C HIS A 145 -4.34 0.56 17.71
N ALA A 146 -4.94 0.04 16.65
CA ALA A 146 -6.38 0.23 16.36
C ALA A 146 -7.25 -0.57 17.35
N ARG A 147 -7.44 -0.04 18.57
CA ARG A 147 -7.97 -0.80 19.72
C ARG A 147 -9.49 -0.87 19.77
N ASP A 148 -10.19 0.04 19.12
CA ASP A 148 -11.64 0.20 19.25
C ASP A 148 -12.29 0.51 17.89
N PRO A 149 -13.42 -0.11 17.52
CA PRO A 149 -14.12 0.20 16.27
C PRO A 149 -14.56 1.67 16.18
N ASP A 150 -14.93 2.32 17.27
CA ASP A 150 -15.35 3.74 17.29
C ASP A 150 -14.16 4.64 16.90
N VAL A 151 -12.94 4.30 17.33
CA VAL A 151 -11.69 4.96 16.89
C VAL A 151 -11.47 4.80 15.39
N VAL A 152 -11.76 3.62 14.85
CA VAL A 152 -11.62 3.33 13.42
C VAL A 152 -12.67 4.10 12.61
N GLU A 153 -13.90 4.24 13.12
CA GLU A 153 -14.92 5.08 12.47
C GLU A 153 -14.48 6.54 12.38
N ILE A 154 -13.89 7.10 13.45
CA ILE A 154 -13.35 8.48 13.44
C ILE A 154 -12.20 8.60 12.43
N LEU A 155 -11.34 7.59 12.32
CA LEU A 155 -10.28 7.56 11.29
C LEU A 155 -10.87 7.65 9.88
N VAL A 156 -11.88 6.84 9.59
CA VAL A 156 -12.56 6.84 8.29
C VAL A 156 -13.22 8.19 8.01
N GLN A 157 -13.92 8.79 9.01
CA GLN A 157 -14.49 10.12 8.90
C GLN A 157 -13.43 11.19 8.63
N SER A 158 -12.26 11.10 9.29
CA SER A 158 -11.15 12.04 9.12
C SER A 158 -10.54 11.99 7.71
N ALA A 159 -10.72 10.89 7.00
CA ALA A 159 -10.25 10.75 5.63
C ALA A 159 -11.27 11.22 4.57
N ARG A 160 -12.52 11.50 4.96
CA ARG A 160 -13.64 11.79 4.05
C ARG A 160 -14.04 13.26 4.06
N TYR A 161 -14.55 13.71 2.91
CA TYR A 161 -15.23 15.01 2.79
C TYR A 161 -16.73 14.89 3.16
N PRO A 162 -17.33 15.93 3.78
CA PRO A 162 -18.71 15.85 4.31
C PRO A 162 -19.79 15.70 3.22
N HIS A 163 -19.49 16.05 1.98
CA HIS A 163 -20.44 16.06 0.86
C HIS A 163 -20.64 14.68 0.19
N THR A 164 -20.01 13.64 0.69
CA THR A 164 -20.05 12.32 0.04
C THR A 164 -20.72 11.28 0.93
N PRO A 165 -22.03 11.13 0.88
CA PRO A 165 -22.76 10.03 1.54
C PRO A 165 -22.67 8.78 0.66
N TYR A 166 -21.87 7.78 1.08
CA TYR A 166 -21.73 6.51 0.33
C TYR A 166 -22.59 5.37 0.86
N ALA A 167 -23.04 5.46 2.10
CA ALA A 167 -23.95 4.49 2.70
C ALA A 167 -24.86 5.17 3.72
N GLU A 168 -26.09 4.69 3.80
CA GLU A 168 -27.04 5.12 4.83
C GLU A 168 -26.46 4.77 6.22
N GLY A 169 -26.51 5.73 7.13
CA GLY A 169 -26.04 5.56 8.50
C GLY A 169 -24.53 5.84 8.71
N LEU A 170 -23.74 6.14 7.67
CA LEU A 170 -22.37 6.59 7.87
C LEU A 170 -22.33 8.06 8.32
N PRO A 171 -21.52 8.39 9.34
CA PRO A 171 -21.30 9.76 9.75
C PRO A 171 -20.69 10.61 8.63
N GLU A 172 -20.93 11.92 8.67
CA GLU A 172 -20.31 12.87 7.75
C GLU A 172 -18.77 12.83 7.87
N GLY A 173 -18.07 13.09 6.76
CA GLY A 173 -16.63 13.26 6.76
C GLY A 173 -16.20 14.54 7.50
N LEU A 174 -15.03 14.50 8.11
CA LEU A 174 -14.48 15.60 8.91
C LEU A 174 -13.52 16.51 8.10
N ARG A 175 -13.10 16.11 6.89
CA ARG A 175 -12.16 16.91 6.10
C ARG A 175 -12.77 18.24 5.68
N GLY A 176 -12.07 19.32 6.05
CA GLY A 176 -12.43 20.68 5.66
C GLY A 176 -11.98 21.04 4.24
N ASN A 177 -12.59 22.11 3.69
CA ASN A 177 -12.14 22.70 2.43
C ASN A 177 -10.86 23.55 2.66
N GLY A 178 -9.86 23.42 1.76
CA GLY A 178 -8.64 24.25 1.75
C GLY A 178 -7.32 23.47 1.66
N GLY A 179 -7.28 22.20 2.06
CA GLY A 179 -6.08 21.35 2.02
C GLY A 179 -5.81 20.66 0.69
N GLN A 180 -6.79 20.60 -0.21
CA GLN A 180 -6.77 19.78 -1.42
C GLN A 180 -5.83 20.26 -2.53
N GLY A 181 -5.49 21.55 -2.57
CA GLY A 181 -4.80 22.13 -3.73
C GLY A 181 -3.39 21.58 -3.97
N PHE A 182 -2.65 21.21 -2.94
CA PHE A 182 -1.36 20.56 -3.09
C PHE A 182 -1.54 19.09 -3.51
N ALA A 183 -2.39 18.34 -2.80
CA ALA A 183 -2.65 16.94 -3.07
C ALA A 183 -3.18 16.71 -4.51
N ALA A 184 -4.08 17.57 -4.98
CA ALA A 184 -4.59 17.54 -6.35
C ALA A 184 -3.46 17.65 -7.39
N ARG A 185 -2.49 18.55 -7.17
CA ARG A 185 -1.30 18.67 -8.04
C ARG A 185 -0.44 17.41 -8.04
N ILE A 186 -0.24 16.79 -6.86
CA ILE A 186 0.48 15.52 -6.76
C ILE A 186 -0.22 14.43 -7.56
N TRP A 187 -1.55 14.30 -7.44
CA TRP A 187 -2.34 13.32 -8.17
C TRP A 187 -2.53 13.67 -9.66
N GLY A 188 -2.24 14.90 -10.06
CA GLY A 188 -2.39 15.36 -11.45
C GLY A 188 -3.84 15.60 -11.86
N VAL A 189 -4.71 15.98 -10.92
CA VAL A 189 -6.15 16.22 -11.11
C VAL A 189 -6.55 17.63 -10.68
N SER A 190 -7.76 18.05 -11.00
CA SER A 190 -8.33 19.29 -10.48
C SER A 190 -8.68 19.18 -8.98
N ASN A 191 -8.82 20.32 -8.29
CA ASN A 191 -9.24 20.33 -6.89
C ASN A 191 -10.60 19.65 -6.67
N GLN A 192 -11.53 19.86 -7.59
CA GLN A 192 -12.87 19.26 -7.52
C GLN A 192 -12.80 17.73 -7.73
N GLU A 193 -11.99 17.31 -8.67
CA GLU A 193 -11.78 15.88 -8.93
C GLU A 193 -11.08 15.18 -7.77
N TYR A 194 -10.06 15.84 -7.20
CA TYR A 194 -9.42 15.32 -5.99
C TYR A 194 -10.42 15.11 -4.86
N GLN A 195 -11.28 16.09 -4.56
CA GLN A 195 -12.29 15.96 -3.51
C GLN A 195 -13.25 14.79 -3.77
N ARG A 196 -13.57 14.48 -5.02
CA ARG A 196 -14.42 13.36 -5.40
C ARG A 196 -13.71 12.00 -5.30
N LEU A 197 -12.42 11.95 -5.62
CA LEU A 197 -11.60 10.72 -5.64
C LEU A 197 -10.93 10.43 -4.31
N ALA A 198 -10.66 11.44 -3.47
CA ALA A 198 -9.99 11.29 -2.19
C ALA A 198 -10.94 10.76 -1.11
N GLU A 199 -11.48 9.56 -1.37
CA GLU A 199 -12.42 8.83 -0.54
C GLU A 199 -11.88 7.41 -0.27
N PRO A 200 -12.22 6.81 0.87
CA PRO A 200 -11.76 5.47 1.22
C PRO A 200 -12.27 4.39 0.27
N TRP A 201 -11.36 3.60 -0.30
CA TRP A 201 -11.67 2.34 -0.95
C TRP A 201 -11.61 1.21 0.11
N PRO A 202 -12.51 0.20 0.10
CA PRO A 202 -13.56 -0.07 -0.89
C PRO A 202 -14.92 0.59 -0.58
N LEU A 203 -15.06 1.41 0.47
CA LEU A 203 -16.33 2.08 0.81
C LEU A 203 -16.90 2.84 -0.39
N ASN A 204 -16.05 3.64 -1.03
CA ASN A 204 -16.31 4.18 -2.35
C ASN A 204 -15.55 3.35 -3.39
N PRO A 205 -16.22 2.61 -4.29
CA PRO A 205 -15.54 1.85 -5.32
C PRO A 205 -14.66 2.69 -6.25
N GLY A 206 -14.95 3.99 -6.41
CA GLY A 206 -14.11 4.94 -7.16
C GLY A 206 -13.13 5.72 -6.29
N GLY A 207 -13.02 5.41 -5.01
CA GLY A 207 -12.11 6.04 -4.06
C GLY A 207 -10.66 5.64 -4.29
N GLU A 208 -9.75 6.57 -3.97
CA GLU A 208 -8.31 6.42 -4.19
C GLU A 208 -7.50 6.46 -2.88
N ILE A 209 -8.17 6.45 -1.72
CA ILE A 209 -7.54 6.40 -0.39
C ILE A 209 -7.62 4.98 0.18
N LEU A 210 -6.48 4.45 0.62
CA LEU A 210 -6.37 3.14 1.27
C LEU A 210 -6.12 3.34 2.77
N ILE A 211 -7.06 2.90 3.61
CA ILE A 211 -6.99 2.99 5.07
C ILE A 211 -6.58 1.63 5.64
N GLY A 212 -5.52 1.59 6.41
CA GLY A 212 -5.03 0.40 7.09
C GLY A 212 -5.10 0.50 8.61
N LEU A 213 -5.22 -0.66 9.24
CA LEU A 213 -5.19 -0.83 10.68
C LEU A 213 -4.05 -1.77 11.08
N LYS A 214 -3.27 -1.41 12.10
CA LYS A 214 -2.36 -2.35 12.77
C LYS A 214 -3.06 -2.97 13.98
N ILE A 215 -3.27 -4.27 13.93
CA ILE A 215 -3.71 -5.08 15.06
C ILE A 215 -2.45 -5.67 15.71
N GLU A 216 -1.92 -4.95 16.70
CA GLU A 216 -0.57 -5.20 17.21
C GLU A 216 -0.46 -5.20 18.74
N ASP A 217 -1.59 -5.14 19.43
CA ASP A 217 -1.64 -5.36 20.87
C ASP A 217 -2.91 -6.15 21.28
N ARG A 218 -2.91 -6.67 22.51
CA ARG A 218 -4.02 -7.49 23.03
C ARG A 218 -5.37 -6.77 23.02
N HIS A 219 -5.39 -5.44 23.20
CA HIS A 219 -6.62 -4.65 23.21
C HIS A 219 -7.17 -4.49 21.80
N ALA A 220 -6.30 -4.20 20.81
CA ALA A 220 -6.69 -4.21 19.41
C ALA A 220 -7.17 -5.60 18.96
N LEU A 221 -6.54 -6.68 19.47
CA LEU A 221 -6.92 -8.05 19.17
C LEU A 221 -8.34 -8.37 19.72
N GLU A 222 -8.69 -7.89 20.89
CA GLU A 222 -10.01 -8.11 21.49
C GLU A 222 -11.16 -7.61 20.59
N ASN A 223 -10.92 -6.55 19.83
CA ASN A 223 -11.90 -5.91 18.93
C ASN A 223 -11.60 -6.14 17.44
N SER A 224 -10.69 -7.04 17.09
CA SER A 224 -10.19 -7.18 15.71
C SER A 224 -11.31 -7.41 14.69
N GLU A 225 -12.33 -8.20 15.02
CA GLU A 225 -13.45 -8.49 14.12
C GLU A 225 -14.31 -7.23 13.88
N ALA A 226 -14.63 -6.47 14.93
CA ALA A 226 -15.41 -5.26 14.81
C ALA A 226 -14.64 -4.14 14.09
N SER A 227 -13.38 -3.93 14.46
CA SER A 227 -12.53 -2.89 13.86
C SER A 227 -12.26 -3.14 12.38
N THR A 228 -11.99 -4.38 11.96
CA THR A 228 -11.77 -4.71 10.55
C THR A 228 -13.04 -4.64 9.71
N ALA A 229 -14.21 -4.78 10.33
CA ALA A 229 -15.51 -4.70 9.68
C ALA A 229 -16.02 -3.26 9.50
N VAL A 230 -15.35 -2.25 10.06
CA VAL A 230 -15.75 -0.83 9.90
C VAL A 230 -15.69 -0.46 8.42
N PRO A 231 -16.79 0.06 7.83
CA PRO A 231 -16.83 0.45 6.44
C PRO A 231 -15.76 1.52 6.11
N GLY A 232 -14.96 1.28 5.10
CA GLY A 232 -13.86 2.18 4.70
C GLY A 232 -12.47 1.69 5.11
N VAL A 233 -12.38 0.66 5.94
CA VAL A 233 -11.11 -0.04 6.16
C VAL A 233 -10.74 -0.81 4.90
N GLY A 234 -9.55 -0.56 4.38
CA GLY A 234 -9.05 -1.14 3.14
C GLY A 234 -8.06 -2.29 3.34
N PHE A 235 -7.43 -2.43 4.51
CA PHE A 235 -6.57 -3.57 4.87
C PHE A 235 -6.30 -3.63 6.38
N SER A 236 -5.80 -4.79 6.83
CA SER A 236 -5.38 -4.99 8.22
C SER A 236 -3.98 -5.60 8.26
N GLU A 237 -3.15 -5.09 9.17
CA GLU A 237 -1.80 -5.54 9.44
C GLU A 237 -1.73 -6.37 10.73
N TRP A 238 -1.02 -7.50 10.66
CA TRP A 238 -0.52 -8.21 11.81
C TRP A 238 0.81 -7.59 12.28
N GLY A 239 0.82 -6.97 13.46
CA GLY A 239 2.00 -6.35 14.07
C GLY A 239 2.67 -7.27 15.12
N PRO A 240 3.59 -8.18 14.73
CA PRO A 240 4.13 -9.19 15.64
C PRO A 240 5.04 -8.63 16.74
N GLY A 241 5.68 -7.49 16.50
CA GLY A 241 6.62 -6.87 17.45
C GLY A 241 5.91 -6.40 18.72
N ASP A 242 4.97 -5.51 18.54
CA ASP A 242 4.20 -4.91 19.63
C ASP A 242 3.23 -5.91 20.25
N MET A 243 2.65 -6.82 19.46
CA MET A 243 1.84 -7.92 20.01
C MET A 243 2.65 -8.78 20.98
N ARG A 244 3.90 -9.13 20.60
CA ARG A 244 4.81 -9.87 21.48
C ARG A 244 5.08 -9.12 22.79
N MET A 245 5.33 -7.82 22.70
CA MET A 245 5.55 -6.95 23.85
C MET A 245 4.28 -6.86 24.72
N SER A 246 3.11 -6.72 24.09
CA SER A 246 1.83 -6.63 24.78
C SER A 246 1.48 -7.88 25.59
N TYR A 247 1.95 -9.06 25.17
CA TYR A 247 1.77 -10.32 25.89
C TYR A 247 2.97 -10.73 26.78
N ASP A 248 4.04 -9.92 26.80
CA ASP A 248 5.30 -10.27 27.48
C ASP A 248 5.80 -11.68 27.08
N ALA A 249 5.70 -11.97 25.76
CA ALA A 249 6.00 -13.31 25.26
C ALA A 249 7.51 -13.49 25.03
N ASP A 250 8.07 -14.60 25.51
CA ASP A 250 9.50 -14.90 25.43
C ASP A 250 10.04 -15.02 24.00
N SER A 251 9.20 -15.44 23.06
CA SER A 251 9.59 -15.62 21.66
C SER A 251 8.44 -15.32 20.69
N GLY A 252 8.79 -15.02 19.43
CA GLY A 252 7.81 -14.83 18.36
C GLY A 252 7.04 -16.10 17.96
N THR A 253 7.45 -17.28 18.48
CA THR A 253 6.78 -18.57 18.25
C THR A 253 5.92 -19.01 19.43
N ALA A 254 5.72 -18.16 20.45
CA ALA A 254 4.81 -18.46 21.55
C ALA A 254 3.40 -18.74 21.05
N GLN A 255 2.71 -19.74 21.61
CA GLN A 255 1.39 -20.16 21.16
C GLN A 255 0.39 -19.02 21.15
N VAL A 256 0.43 -18.12 22.13
CA VAL A 256 -0.44 -16.94 22.21
C VAL A 256 -0.32 -16.02 20.97
N LEU A 257 0.88 -15.90 20.39
CA LEU A 257 1.10 -15.09 19.18
C LEU A 257 0.64 -15.81 17.91
N ILE A 258 0.77 -17.13 17.87
CA ILE A 258 0.23 -17.95 16.78
C ILE A 258 -1.28 -17.84 16.74
N ASP A 259 -1.94 -17.96 17.88
CA ASP A 259 -3.39 -17.85 18.02
C ASP A 259 -3.89 -16.44 17.70
N ALA A 260 -3.17 -15.42 18.20
CA ALA A 260 -3.49 -14.01 17.91
C ALA A 260 -3.40 -13.70 16.41
N ARG A 261 -2.31 -14.13 15.75
CA ARG A 261 -2.18 -13.97 14.29
C ARG A 261 -3.31 -14.66 13.53
N ALA A 262 -3.64 -15.89 13.93
CA ALA A 262 -4.73 -16.64 13.29
C ALA A 262 -6.07 -15.91 13.44
N ARG A 263 -6.34 -15.29 14.58
CA ARG A 263 -7.53 -14.48 14.81
C ARG A 263 -7.57 -13.22 13.93
N VAL A 264 -6.45 -12.48 13.85
CA VAL A 264 -6.39 -11.29 12.97
C VAL A 264 -6.62 -11.69 11.50
N LEU A 265 -5.98 -12.77 11.03
CA LEU A 265 -6.20 -13.28 9.68
C LEU A 265 -7.67 -13.66 9.45
N ALA A 266 -8.31 -14.34 10.41
CA ALA A 266 -9.70 -14.73 10.31
C ALA A 266 -10.63 -13.51 10.26
N ALA A 267 -10.42 -12.51 11.12
CA ALA A 267 -11.16 -11.25 11.14
C ALA A 267 -11.03 -10.49 9.80
N THR A 268 -9.80 -10.38 9.30
CA THR A 268 -9.50 -9.72 8.02
C THR A 268 -10.20 -10.42 6.85
N LYS A 269 -10.16 -11.74 6.81
CA LYS A 269 -10.87 -12.54 5.78
C LYS A 269 -12.39 -12.39 5.88
N ALA A 270 -12.93 -12.40 7.09
CA ALA A 270 -14.38 -12.23 7.31
C ALA A 270 -14.86 -10.83 6.86
N ALA A 271 -14.03 -9.81 7.04
CA ALA A 271 -14.28 -8.45 6.55
C ALA A 271 -14.08 -8.31 5.01
N GLY A 272 -13.49 -9.29 4.35
CA GLY A 272 -13.22 -9.26 2.91
C GLY A 272 -12.13 -8.26 2.49
N ILE A 273 -11.22 -7.90 3.40
CA ILE A 273 -10.16 -6.93 3.15
C ILE A 273 -8.77 -7.61 3.07
N PRO A 274 -7.78 -7.01 2.39
CA PRO A 274 -6.41 -7.49 2.32
C PRO A 274 -5.73 -7.66 3.68
N PHE A 275 -5.03 -8.79 3.86
CA PHE A 275 -4.21 -9.07 5.04
C PHE A 275 -2.75 -8.74 4.76
N LEU A 276 -2.12 -7.96 5.65
CA LEU A 276 -0.71 -7.62 5.63
C LEU A 276 0.07 -8.50 6.62
N ASN A 277 1.09 -9.17 6.12
CA ASN A 277 1.98 -10.01 6.93
C ASN A 277 3.41 -10.01 6.38
N THR A 278 4.38 -10.34 7.23
CA THR A 278 5.79 -10.50 6.84
C THR A 278 5.96 -11.68 5.90
N VAL A 279 6.73 -11.47 4.83
CA VAL A 279 7.05 -12.48 3.82
C VAL A 279 8.56 -12.56 3.55
N ASN A 280 9.01 -13.72 3.07
CA ASN A 280 10.39 -13.98 2.65
C ASN A 280 10.41 -15.02 1.53
N THR A 281 11.57 -15.29 0.94
CA THR A 281 11.73 -16.24 -0.18
C THR A 281 11.24 -17.67 0.11
N ARG A 282 11.19 -18.06 1.38
CA ARG A 282 10.78 -19.43 1.79
C ARG A 282 9.28 -19.57 2.01
N ASN A 283 8.58 -18.47 2.29
CA ASN A 283 7.16 -18.53 2.68
C ASN A 283 6.20 -17.76 1.77
N ILE A 284 6.68 -16.95 0.82
CA ILE A 284 5.85 -16.03 0.05
C ILE A 284 4.68 -16.73 -0.66
N GLU A 285 4.90 -17.88 -1.30
CA GLU A 285 3.87 -18.61 -2.02
C GLU A 285 2.81 -19.15 -1.07
N ALA A 286 3.22 -19.79 0.03
CA ALA A 286 2.30 -20.27 1.06
C ALA A 286 1.52 -19.12 1.74
N MET A 287 2.14 -17.96 1.93
CA MET A 287 1.46 -16.78 2.48
C MET A 287 0.40 -16.25 1.50
N ILE A 288 0.70 -16.22 0.21
CA ILE A 288 -0.28 -15.84 -0.82
C ILE A 288 -1.47 -16.81 -0.84
N ASP A 289 -1.21 -18.12 -0.78
CA ASP A 289 -2.24 -19.15 -0.71
C ASP A 289 -3.08 -19.07 0.57
N GLU A 290 -2.45 -18.71 1.68
CA GLU A 290 -3.13 -18.44 2.95
C GLU A 290 -4.05 -17.19 2.89
N GLY A 291 -3.81 -16.27 1.96
CA GLY A 291 -4.63 -15.05 1.78
C GLY A 291 -3.91 -13.74 2.09
N VAL A 292 -2.59 -13.76 2.30
CA VAL A 292 -1.80 -12.53 2.38
C VAL A 292 -1.84 -11.82 1.04
N ARG A 293 -2.25 -10.55 1.06
CA ARG A 293 -2.29 -9.68 -0.14
C ARG A 293 -1.36 -8.48 -0.02
N ILE A 294 -0.77 -8.27 1.16
CA ILE A 294 0.25 -7.23 1.37
C ILE A 294 1.46 -7.88 2.05
N GLY A 295 2.57 -7.93 1.33
CA GLY A 295 3.82 -8.51 1.82
C GLY A 295 4.71 -7.46 2.49
N ALA A 296 4.99 -7.65 3.79
CA ALA A 296 5.89 -6.81 4.56
C ALA A 296 7.35 -7.29 4.47
N ASN A 297 8.27 -6.34 4.43
CA ASN A 297 9.73 -6.56 4.45
C ASN A 297 10.25 -7.55 3.38
N PRO A 298 9.71 -7.55 2.16
CA PRO A 298 10.07 -8.59 1.20
C PRO A 298 11.44 -8.39 0.56
N GLY A 299 11.85 -7.15 0.26
CA GLY A 299 12.88 -6.87 -0.72
C GLY A 299 12.44 -7.18 -2.16
N ALA A 300 13.20 -6.71 -3.15
CA ALA A 300 12.85 -6.84 -4.56
C ALA A 300 12.73 -8.31 -5.02
N GLU A 301 13.64 -9.18 -4.57
CA GLU A 301 13.68 -10.59 -4.96
C GLU A 301 12.40 -11.34 -4.54
N VAL A 302 11.97 -11.16 -3.28
CA VAL A 302 10.76 -11.79 -2.76
C VAL A 302 9.51 -11.26 -3.45
N ALA A 303 9.46 -9.94 -3.68
CA ALA A 303 8.37 -9.32 -4.42
C ALA A 303 8.26 -9.89 -5.84
N ASP A 304 9.39 -10.05 -6.54
CA ASP A 304 9.41 -10.61 -7.89
C ASP A 304 9.01 -12.11 -7.90
N GLN A 305 9.36 -12.87 -6.87
CA GLN A 305 8.89 -14.26 -6.72
C GLN A 305 7.35 -14.29 -6.60
N GLY A 306 6.77 -13.49 -5.71
CA GLY A 306 5.32 -13.43 -5.52
C GLY A 306 4.57 -12.93 -6.76
N ARG A 307 5.11 -11.94 -7.48
CA ARG A 307 4.55 -11.46 -8.76
C ARG A 307 4.54 -12.53 -9.84
N ARG A 308 5.62 -13.30 -9.96
CA ARG A 308 5.68 -14.46 -10.88
C ARG A 308 4.69 -15.55 -10.48
N TYR A 309 4.61 -15.87 -9.18
CA TYR A 309 3.69 -16.87 -8.67
C TYR A 309 2.23 -16.55 -9.00
N THR A 310 1.85 -15.28 -8.90
CA THR A 310 0.48 -14.82 -9.22
C THR A 310 0.27 -14.42 -10.69
N ASN A 311 1.24 -14.64 -11.56
CA ASN A 311 1.19 -14.27 -12.97
C ASN A 311 0.78 -12.81 -13.20
N ARG A 312 1.36 -11.88 -12.40
CA ARG A 312 1.05 -10.45 -12.48
C ARG A 312 1.27 -9.91 -13.90
N ARG A 313 0.28 -9.19 -14.42
CA ARG A 313 0.33 -8.57 -15.75
C ARG A 313 0.81 -7.12 -15.72
N MET A 314 0.52 -6.38 -14.63
CA MET A 314 0.99 -5.01 -14.47
C MET A 314 2.52 -4.97 -14.43
N PRO A 315 3.19 -4.13 -15.21
CA PRO A 315 4.65 -3.96 -15.19
C PRO A 315 5.16 -3.52 -13.81
N TRP A 316 6.32 -4.03 -13.38
CA TRP A 316 6.96 -3.74 -12.11
C TRP A 316 8.46 -3.48 -12.21
#